data_fb561730f35162cb93b4600de2f178ee
#
_entry.id   fb561730f35162cb93b4600de2f178ee
#
_cell.length_a   1.000
_cell.length_b   1.000
_cell.length_c   1.000
_cell.angle_alpha   90.00
_cell.angle_beta   90.00
_cell.angle_gamma   90.00
#
_symmetry.space_group_name_H-M   'P 1'
#
loop_
_entity.id
_entity.type
_entity.pdbx_description
1 polymer ?
#
loop_
_entity_poly.entity_id
_entity_poly.type
_entity_poly.pdbx_seq_one_letter_code
_entity_poly.pdbx_strand_id
1 'polypeptide(L)'
;MHSGDLRGERRLNVPPGFAIEAYARIANARYLAVTPEGDLLVAQPGDGKIVRVHAGQLSDYATGMKLPHGMAFHSVRGKQYLYVAESNGVVRFAYAPDKAGAKEQIVSNLPDASSPELHGHYGHELKNIAFGPDNKLYVDLGSTCNVCVSDTKSDPKRAAVYVYDENGKGGRLFAEGIRNGEGVKVFPGSNQLWVTINGRDDMPDPQGSVRTEYVDDHPPDTLIQARDGGNYGWPFCQADPDHTTRNMPFVRDMQMNRDGKVDCAKMDKHALALGPHVAALGLEFVPGSAIGVQGKTVALIGLRGSWDRSRKSGYKIVYVPFGADGQPATDKPYDLVTGWLSEDTQNAWGRPVDAVLGKDGSIFISDDTSGTVFRMYKK
;
A
#
# COMPACT_ATOMS: atom_id res chain seq x y z
N MET A 1 11.71 6.12 -18.37
CA MET A 1 10.64 7.12 -18.20
C MET A 1 11.27 8.42 -17.73
N HIS A 2 11.04 9.50 -18.45
CA HIS A 2 11.64 10.79 -18.11
C HIS A 2 11.07 11.30 -16.79
N SER A 3 11.95 11.72 -15.86
CA SER A 3 11.59 12.49 -14.68
C SER A 3 10.68 13.63 -15.10
N GLY A 4 9.45 13.68 -14.58
CA GLY A 4 8.48 14.72 -14.91
C GLY A 4 9.11 16.09 -14.70
N ASP A 5 9.25 16.85 -15.79
CA ASP A 5 9.87 18.17 -15.78
C ASP A 5 9.02 19.13 -14.93
N LEU A 6 9.52 19.49 -13.76
CA LEU A 6 8.88 20.48 -12.87
C LEU A 6 9.06 21.94 -13.38
N ARG A 7 9.27 22.14 -14.68
CA ARG A 7 9.21 23.46 -15.28
C ARG A 7 7.77 23.97 -15.25
N GLY A 8 7.52 24.94 -14.42
CA GLY A 8 6.21 25.56 -14.22
C GLY A 8 5.78 25.52 -12.75
N GLU A 9 4.95 26.47 -12.38
CA GLU A 9 4.39 26.55 -11.04
C GLU A 9 3.39 25.40 -10.83
N ARG A 10 3.70 24.47 -9.93
CA ARG A 10 2.83 23.37 -9.56
C ARG A 10 2.38 23.54 -8.13
N ARG A 11 1.08 23.51 -7.91
CA ARG A 11 0.50 23.77 -6.60
C ARG A 11 -0.13 22.50 -6.04
N LEU A 12 0.25 22.17 -4.82
CA LEU A 12 -0.45 21.19 -4.00
C LEU A 12 -1.33 21.94 -2.99
N ASN A 13 -2.54 21.42 -2.78
CA ASN A 13 -3.46 21.94 -1.78
C ASN A 13 -3.30 21.11 -0.50
N VAL A 14 -3.15 21.77 0.62
CA VAL A 14 -3.02 21.22 1.97
C VAL A 14 -4.04 21.88 2.91
N PRO A 15 -4.37 21.28 4.06
CA PRO A 15 -5.28 21.89 5.03
C PRO A 15 -4.83 23.28 5.50
N PRO A 16 -5.75 24.13 5.93
CA PRO A 16 -5.41 25.43 6.55
C PRO A 16 -4.43 25.26 7.72
N GLY A 17 -3.43 26.14 7.82
CA GLY A 17 -2.39 26.10 8.83
C GLY A 17 -1.21 25.18 8.50
N PHE A 18 -1.23 24.51 7.34
CA PHE A 18 -0.10 23.72 6.84
C PHE A 18 0.56 24.38 5.63
N ALA A 19 1.80 23.99 5.39
CA ALA A 19 2.55 24.24 4.17
C ALA A 19 3.10 22.91 3.63
N ILE A 20 3.45 22.88 2.35
CA ILE A 20 4.10 21.74 1.70
C ILE A 20 5.25 22.24 0.83
N GLU A 21 6.34 21.51 0.84
CA GLU A 21 7.54 21.81 0.05
C GLU A 21 8.12 20.56 -0.58
N ALA A 22 8.91 20.69 -1.63
CA ALA A 22 9.74 19.61 -2.15
C ALA A 22 10.94 19.42 -1.20
N TYR A 23 10.99 18.28 -0.51
CA TYR A 23 12.01 17.98 0.50
C TYR A 23 13.24 17.34 -0.11
N ALA A 24 13.05 16.37 -1.02
CA ALA A 24 14.14 15.65 -1.68
C ALA A 24 13.76 15.23 -3.11
N ARG A 25 14.78 15.13 -3.97
CA ARG A 25 14.63 14.61 -5.34
C ARG A 25 15.16 13.20 -5.42
N ILE A 26 14.26 12.23 -5.56
CA ILE A 26 14.58 10.79 -5.57
C ILE A 26 13.71 10.15 -6.64
N ALA A 27 14.31 9.79 -7.77
CA ALA A 27 13.59 9.14 -8.87
C ALA A 27 12.94 7.83 -8.38
N ASN A 28 11.72 7.55 -8.83
CA ASN A 28 10.98 6.33 -8.48
C ASN A 28 10.84 6.12 -6.95
N ALA A 29 10.74 7.20 -6.16
CA ALA A 29 10.54 7.13 -4.71
C ALA A 29 9.22 6.40 -4.39
N ARG A 30 9.29 5.27 -3.68
CA ARG A 30 8.11 4.48 -3.36
C ARG A 30 7.84 4.52 -1.85
N TYR A 31 8.03 3.41 -1.13
CA TYR A 31 7.72 3.33 0.29
C TYR A 31 8.74 4.07 1.15
N LEU A 32 8.25 4.59 2.25
CA LEU A 32 8.98 5.42 3.21
C LEU A 32 9.07 4.73 4.57
N ALA A 33 10.16 4.98 5.29
CA ALA A 33 10.25 4.65 6.70
C ALA A 33 11.04 5.75 7.42
N VAL A 34 10.64 6.08 8.66
CA VAL A 34 11.35 7.05 9.49
C VAL A 34 12.25 6.31 10.45
N THR A 35 13.54 6.67 10.47
CA THR A 35 14.52 6.03 11.34
C THR A 35 14.31 6.41 12.81
N PRO A 36 14.90 5.64 13.76
CA PRO A 36 14.90 6.00 15.17
C PRO A 36 15.45 7.41 15.48
N GLU A 37 16.32 7.98 14.66
CA GLU A 37 16.86 9.34 14.80
C GLU A 37 16.00 10.40 14.12
N GLY A 38 15.09 10.01 13.20
CA GLY A 38 14.20 10.92 12.49
C GLY A 38 14.58 11.16 11.03
N ASP A 39 15.57 10.46 10.49
CA ASP A 39 15.88 10.48 9.07
C ASP A 39 14.84 9.71 8.28
N LEU A 40 14.76 9.99 7.00
CA LEU A 40 13.85 9.30 6.10
C LEU A 40 14.60 8.25 5.27
N LEU A 41 14.10 7.04 5.25
CA LEU A 41 14.50 5.99 4.30
C LEU A 41 13.46 5.92 3.17
N VAL A 42 13.94 5.82 1.94
CA VAL A 42 13.13 5.80 0.73
C VAL A 42 13.49 4.57 -0.11
N ALA A 43 12.53 3.69 -0.33
CA ALA A 43 12.72 2.53 -1.19
C ALA A 43 12.66 2.95 -2.66
N GLN A 44 13.66 2.50 -3.44
CA GLN A 44 13.75 2.61 -4.89
C GLN A 44 13.79 1.19 -5.50
N PRO A 45 12.64 0.54 -5.73
CA PRO A 45 12.61 -0.86 -6.18
C PRO A 45 13.39 -1.07 -7.48
N GLY A 46 13.14 -0.25 -8.49
CA GLY A 46 13.78 -0.37 -9.80
C GLY A 46 15.30 -0.19 -9.79
N ASP A 47 15.83 0.55 -8.81
CA ASP A 47 17.26 0.78 -8.63
C ASP A 47 17.90 -0.23 -7.64
N GLY A 48 17.10 -1.11 -7.04
CA GLY A 48 17.57 -2.12 -6.09
C GLY A 48 18.21 -1.55 -4.83
N LYS A 49 17.70 -0.40 -4.32
CA LYS A 49 18.32 0.27 -3.19
C LYS A 49 17.33 1.00 -2.27
N ILE A 50 17.82 1.34 -1.09
CA ILE A 50 17.19 2.24 -0.15
C ILE A 50 18.09 3.47 0.01
N VAL A 51 17.51 4.66 -0.18
CA VAL A 51 18.16 5.95 0.00
C VAL A 51 17.81 6.52 1.36
N ARG A 52 18.79 7.04 2.09
CA ARG A 52 18.61 7.84 3.31
C ARG A 52 18.59 9.31 2.96
N VAL A 53 17.68 10.04 3.55
CA VAL A 53 17.62 11.50 3.53
C VAL A 53 17.87 12.01 4.94
N HIS A 54 19.02 12.63 5.16
CA HIS A 54 19.42 13.28 6.41
C HIS A 54 19.59 14.78 6.17
N ALA A 55 18.80 15.61 6.82
CA ALA A 55 18.85 17.08 6.66
C ALA A 55 18.87 17.52 5.18
N GLY A 56 18.08 16.87 4.32
CA GLY A 56 18.02 17.12 2.88
C GLY A 56 19.17 16.54 2.05
N GLN A 57 20.17 15.92 2.68
CA GLN A 57 21.28 15.25 1.99
C GLN A 57 20.93 13.79 1.71
N LEU A 58 21.26 13.31 0.51
CA LEU A 58 21.01 11.95 0.06
C LEU A 58 22.24 11.07 0.19
N SER A 59 22.06 9.84 0.66
CA SER A 59 23.08 8.81 0.65
C SER A 59 22.43 7.43 0.42
N ASP A 60 23.18 6.51 -0.19
CA ASP A 60 22.72 5.12 -0.32
C ASP A 60 22.83 4.44 1.06
N TYR A 61 21.69 4.01 1.61
CA TYR A 61 21.60 3.30 2.88
C TYR A 61 21.83 1.79 2.72
N ALA A 62 21.17 1.17 1.75
CA ALA A 62 21.36 -0.23 1.35
C ALA A 62 21.27 -0.37 -0.16
N THR A 63 22.10 -1.24 -0.75
CA THR A 63 22.18 -1.48 -2.20
C THR A 63 22.22 -2.98 -2.51
N GLY A 64 22.07 -3.34 -3.80
CA GLY A 64 22.14 -4.74 -4.24
C GLY A 64 20.94 -5.56 -3.80
N MET A 65 19.79 -4.94 -3.73
CA MET A 65 18.54 -5.56 -3.30
C MET A 65 17.66 -5.92 -4.51
N LYS A 66 16.77 -6.90 -4.33
CA LYS A 66 15.82 -7.31 -5.36
C LYS A 66 14.49 -6.59 -5.16
N LEU A 67 14.23 -5.53 -5.91
CA LEU A 67 13.00 -4.74 -5.84
C LEU A 67 12.59 -4.42 -4.38
N PRO A 68 13.45 -3.78 -3.54
CA PRO A 68 13.12 -3.49 -2.15
C PRO A 68 11.90 -2.57 -2.08
N HIS A 69 10.92 -2.89 -1.21
CA HIS A 69 9.69 -2.11 -1.14
C HIS A 69 9.24 -1.83 0.29
N GLY A 70 8.43 -2.70 0.91
CA GLY A 70 7.97 -2.50 2.28
C GLY A 70 9.11 -2.54 3.29
N MET A 71 9.09 -1.60 4.23
CA MET A 71 10.09 -1.46 5.29
C MET A 71 9.42 -1.40 6.66
N ALA A 72 10.04 -2.04 7.65
CA ALA A 72 9.60 -1.97 9.03
C ALA A 72 10.77 -2.03 10.02
N PHE A 73 10.76 -1.18 11.02
CA PHE A 73 11.67 -1.29 12.16
C PHE A 73 11.08 -2.23 13.20
N HIS A 74 11.90 -3.14 13.70
CA HIS A 74 11.51 -4.05 14.79
C HIS A 74 12.69 -4.39 15.68
N SER A 75 12.43 -4.56 17.00
CA SER A 75 13.46 -4.91 17.98
C SER A 75 13.40 -6.38 18.34
N VAL A 76 14.50 -7.10 18.15
CA VAL A 76 14.66 -8.50 18.54
C VAL A 76 15.64 -8.58 19.69
N ARG A 77 15.19 -9.04 20.86
CA ARG A 77 16.03 -9.17 22.08
C ARG A 77 16.82 -7.88 22.40
N GLY A 78 16.17 -6.73 22.27
CA GLY A 78 16.74 -5.41 22.56
C GLY A 78 17.65 -4.83 21.47
N LYS A 79 17.87 -5.54 20.37
CA LYS A 79 18.61 -5.03 19.21
C LYS A 79 17.66 -4.58 18.12
N GLN A 80 17.81 -3.35 17.64
CA GLN A 80 16.99 -2.77 16.59
C GLN A 80 17.43 -3.30 15.21
N TYR A 81 16.45 -3.63 14.38
CA TYR A 81 16.64 -4.05 12.99
C TYR A 81 15.74 -3.25 12.05
N LEU A 82 16.21 -3.03 10.84
CA LEU A 82 15.40 -2.67 9.69
C LEU A 82 15.08 -3.95 8.90
N TYR A 83 13.82 -4.26 8.75
CA TYR A 83 13.33 -5.33 7.87
C TYR A 83 12.88 -4.71 6.54
N VAL A 84 13.19 -5.40 5.45
CA VAL A 84 12.85 -4.97 4.10
C VAL A 84 12.29 -6.13 3.31
N ALA A 85 11.11 -5.93 2.71
CA ALA A 85 10.58 -6.86 1.73
C ALA A 85 11.34 -6.69 0.41
N GLU A 86 11.84 -7.81 -0.12
CA GLU A 86 12.33 -7.94 -1.51
C GLU A 86 11.31 -8.74 -2.34
N SER A 87 11.45 -8.73 -3.67
CA SER A 87 10.52 -9.48 -4.53
C SER A 87 10.46 -10.97 -4.19
N ASN A 88 11.55 -11.56 -3.73
CA ASN A 88 11.65 -13.00 -3.46
C ASN A 88 11.81 -13.37 -1.98
N GLY A 89 11.58 -12.42 -1.06
CA GLY A 89 11.72 -12.70 0.36
C GLY A 89 11.70 -11.49 1.26
N VAL A 90 12.11 -11.70 2.52
CA VAL A 90 12.32 -10.63 3.48
C VAL A 90 13.73 -10.73 4.02
N VAL A 91 14.41 -9.60 4.06
CA VAL A 91 15.73 -9.45 4.66
C VAL A 91 15.67 -8.53 5.86
N ARG A 92 16.67 -8.63 6.75
CA ARG A 92 16.85 -7.62 7.80
C ARG A 92 18.30 -7.19 7.89
N PHE A 93 18.50 -6.00 8.40
CA PHE A 93 19.78 -5.40 8.70
C PHE A 93 19.81 -5.01 10.16
N ALA A 94 20.89 -5.33 10.88
CA ALA A 94 21.13 -4.68 12.17
C ALA A 94 21.16 -3.17 11.93
N TYR A 95 20.28 -2.44 12.63
CA TYR A 95 20.14 -1.02 12.38
C TYR A 95 21.41 -0.26 12.80
N ALA A 96 21.87 0.61 11.93
CA ALA A 96 22.87 1.64 12.20
C ALA A 96 22.43 2.92 11.45
N PRO A 97 22.67 4.14 12.02
CA PRO A 97 22.11 5.36 11.48
C PRO A 97 22.52 5.69 10.04
N ASP A 98 23.80 5.51 9.71
CA ASP A 98 24.35 6.03 8.46
C ASP A 98 24.27 5.06 7.28
N LYS A 99 24.34 3.76 7.54
CA LYS A 99 24.36 2.72 6.51
C LYS A 99 23.88 1.39 7.08
N ALA A 100 23.15 0.63 6.28
CA ALA A 100 22.72 -0.72 6.64
C ALA A 100 23.94 -1.63 6.95
N GLY A 101 23.80 -2.45 8.00
CA GLY A 101 24.76 -3.49 8.34
C GLY A 101 24.74 -4.65 7.35
N ALA A 102 25.24 -5.81 7.77
CA ALA A 102 25.18 -7.02 6.95
C ALA A 102 23.73 -7.43 6.68
N LYS A 103 23.44 -7.81 5.43
CA LYS A 103 22.15 -8.33 4.99
C LYS A 103 21.94 -9.75 5.53
N GLU A 104 20.85 -9.99 6.22
CA GLU A 104 20.42 -11.30 6.72
C GLU A 104 19.10 -11.68 6.07
N GLN A 105 19.06 -12.79 5.32
CA GLN A 105 17.84 -13.34 4.74
C GLN A 105 17.05 -14.07 5.82
N ILE A 106 15.80 -13.67 6.08
CA ILE A 106 14.95 -14.29 7.10
C ILE A 106 13.76 -15.05 6.52
N VAL A 107 13.19 -14.57 5.41
CA VAL A 107 12.20 -15.30 4.60
C VAL A 107 12.74 -15.41 3.20
N SER A 108 12.82 -16.61 2.66
CA SER A 108 13.33 -16.90 1.32
C SER A 108 12.28 -17.60 0.45
N ASN A 109 12.55 -17.66 -0.85
CA ASN A 109 11.76 -18.41 -1.83
C ASN A 109 10.28 -17.96 -1.91
N LEU A 110 9.99 -16.69 -1.60
CA LEU A 110 8.72 -16.13 -2.00
C LEU A 110 8.68 -16.00 -3.52
N PRO A 111 7.52 -16.24 -4.16
CA PRO A 111 7.41 -16.17 -5.61
C PRO A 111 7.69 -14.76 -6.11
N ASP A 112 8.45 -14.65 -7.18
CA ASP A 112 8.74 -13.43 -7.93
C ASP A 112 8.78 -13.72 -9.42
N ALA A 113 9.02 -12.73 -10.27
CA ALA A 113 9.06 -12.91 -11.72
C ALA A 113 10.13 -13.93 -12.18
N SER A 114 11.14 -14.23 -11.36
CA SER A 114 12.16 -15.25 -11.65
C SER A 114 11.69 -16.68 -11.35
N SER A 115 10.53 -16.86 -10.73
CA SER A 115 9.94 -18.19 -10.49
C SER A 115 9.67 -18.89 -11.82
N PRO A 116 10.15 -20.13 -12.01
CA PRO A 116 10.12 -20.79 -13.34
C PRO A 116 8.73 -20.86 -13.97
N GLU A 117 7.70 -21.09 -13.16
CA GLU A 117 6.31 -21.20 -13.61
C GLU A 117 5.70 -19.86 -14.04
N LEU A 118 6.34 -18.74 -13.74
CA LEU A 118 5.87 -17.38 -14.07
C LEU A 118 6.50 -16.80 -15.34
N HIS A 119 7.49 -17.48 -15.91
CA HIS A 119 8.10 -17.13 -17.20
C HIS A 119 8.50 -15.63 -17.31
N GLY A 120 8.98 -15.03 -16.22
CA GLY A 120 9.40 -13.62 -16.19
C GLY A 120 8.26 -12.62 -15.96
N HIS A 121 7.04 -13.06 -15.66
CA HIS A 121 5.88 -12.20 -15.49
C HIS A 121 5.27 -12.35 -14.09
N TYR A 122 5.19 -11.23 -13.36
CA TYR A 122 4.46 -11.15 -12.09
C TYR A 122 3.79 -9.77 -12.01
N GLY A 123 2.48 -9.71 -12.11
CA GLY A 123 1.73 -8.43 -12.19
C GLY A 123 1.90 -7.55 -10.95
N HIS A 124 1.82 -8.14 -9.75
CA HIS A 124 1.90 -7.42 -8.48
C HIS A 124 3.05 -8.00 -7.61
N GLU A 125 4.28 -7.78 -8.09
CA GLU A 125 5.47 -8.43 -7.56
C GLU A 125 6.01 -7.77 -6.28
N LEU A 126 5.79 -6.47 -6.09
CA LEU A 126 6.28 -5.73 -4.93
C LEU A 126 5.57 -6.21 -3.65
N LYS A 127 6.33 -6.37 -2.58
CA LYS A 127 5.84 -6.92 -1.32
C LYS A 127 5.96 -5.91 -0.19
N ASN A 128 5.00 -5.95 0.72
CA ASN A 128 4.99 -5.11 1.90
C ASN A 128 4.94 -5.93 3.17
N ILE A 129 5.38 -5.33 4.26
CA ILE A 129 5.51 -5.98 5.56
C ILE A 129 5.01 -5.10 6.69
N ALA A 130 4.52 -5.73 7.74
CA ALA A 130 4.23 -5.08 9.01
C ALA A 130 4.56 -5.99 10.18
N PHE A 131 4.84 -5.40 11.33
CA PHE A 131 4.92 -6.10 12.61
C PHE A 131 3.73 -5.80 13.49
N GLY A 132 3.19 -6.83 14.13
CA GLY A 132 2.26 -6.70 15.24
C GLY A 132 2.99 -6.56 16.59
N PRO A 133 2.31 -6.07 17.64
CA PRO A 133 2.86 -6.02 18.99
C PRO A 133 3.14 -7.41 19.60
N ASP A 134 2.59 -8.46 18.99
CA ASP A 134 2.87 -9.87 19.29
C ASP A 134 4.15 -10.40 18.59
N ASN A 135 4.96 -9.51 18.02
CA ASN A 135 6.20 -9.81 17.27
C ASN A 135 5.95 -10.68 16.01
N LYS A 136 4.73 -10.68 15.47
CA LYS A 136 4.44 -11.36 14.22
C LYS A 136 4.78 -10.47 13.04
N LEU A 137 5.48 -11.06 12.06
CA LEU A 137 5.79 -10.45 10.78
C LEU A 137 4.71 -10.86 9.76
N TYR A 138 3.97 -9.90 9.26
CA TYR A 138 3.02 -10.07 8.16
C TYR A 138 3.69 -9.69 6.85
N VAL A 139 3.45 -10.51 5.80
CA VAL A 139 4.02 -10.31 4.45
C VAL A 139 2.90 -10.51 3.44
N ASP A 140 2.64 -9.52 2.60
CA ASP A 140 1.70 -9.67 1.49
C ASP A 140 2.37 -10.29 0.26
N LEU A 141 1.58 -11.07 -0.48
CA LEU A 141 1.92 -11.63 -1.78
C LEU A 141 0.81 -11.26 -2.76
N GLY A 142 1.05 -10.32 -3.65
CA GLY A 142 0.10 -9.92 -4.67
C GLY A 142 -0.18 -11.03 -5.70
N SER A 143 -1.22 -10.86 -6.50
CA SER A 143 -1.56 -11.78 -7.59
C SER A 143 -0.60 -11.63 -8.78
N THR A 144 -0.46 -12.70 -9.56
CA THR A 144 0.40 -12.68 -10.76
C THR A 144 -0.25 -11.98 -11.94
N CYS A 145 -1.57 -11.83 -11.94
CA CYS A 145 -2.29 -11.12 -12.99
C CYS A 145 -3.61 -10.53 -12.48
N ASN A 146 -4.38 -9.95 -13.35
CA ASN A 146 -5.67 -9.34 -13.03
C ASN A 146 -6.64 -10.31 -12.33
N VAL A 147 -6.84 -11.53 -12.86
CA VAL A 147 -7.79 -12.53 -12.35
C VAL A 147 -7.29 -13.98 -12.50
N CYS A 148 -6.07 -14.26 -12.07
CA CYS A 148 -5.44 -15.58 -12.17
C CYS A 148 -5.98 -16.59 -11.13
N VAL A 149 -6.89 -17.45 -11.51
CA VAL A 149 -7.39 -18.54 -10.65
C VAL A 149 -6.27 -19.49 -10.18
N SER A 150 -5.19 -19.62 -10.97
CA SER A 150 -4.01 -20.42 -10.60
C SER A 150 -3.37 -19.95 -9.28
N ASP A 151 -3.42 -18.66 -8.98
CA ASP A 151 -2.84 -18.09 -7.76
C ASP A 151 -3.53 -18.62 -6.49
N THR A 152 -4.81 -18.96 -6.56
CA THR A 152 -5.56 -19.52 -5.42
C THR A 152 -5.17 -20.99 -5.11
N LYS A 153 -4.43 -21.62 -6.02
CA LYS A 153 -3.99 -23.03 -5.94
C LYS A 153 -2.47 -23.17 -5.91
N SER A 154 -1.73 -22.08 -6.03
CA SER A 154 -0.26 -22.10 -5.98
C SER A 154 0.23 -22.39 -4.55
N ASP A 155 1.47 -22.80 -4.43
CA ASP A 155 2.16 -22.98 -3.16
C ASP A 155 3.50 -22.19 -3.20
N PRO A 156 3.63 -21.12 -2.41
CA PRO A 156 2.59 -20.50 -1.58
C PRO A 156 1.44 -19.90 -2.41
N LYS A 157 0.22 -19.85 -1.83
CA LYS A 157 -0.91 -19.12 -2.43
C LYS A 157 -0.53 -17.66 -2.63
N ARG A 158 -0.91 -17.10 -3.79
CA ARG A 158 -0.76 -15.68 -4.11
C ARG A 158 -2.08 -14.95 -3.88
N ALA A 159 -2.09 -13.62 -4.02
CA ALA A 159 -3.23 -12.79 -3.60
C ALA A 159 -3.59 -13.05 -2.11
N ALA A 160 -2.59 -12.97 -1.23
CA ALA A 160 -2.67 -13.45 0.14
C ALA A 160 -1.73 -12.67 1.07
N VAL A 161 -1.99 -12.76 2.37
CA VAL A 161 -1.07 -12.34 3.42
C VAL A 161 -0.59 -13.57 4.18
N TYR A 162 0.70 -13.62 4.44
CA TYR A 162 1.36 -14.64 5.25
C TYR A 162 1.81 -14.06 6.59
N VAL A 163 1.89 -14.92 7.59
CA VAL A 163 2.41 -14.57 8.92
C VAL A 163 3.57 -15.47 9.32
N TYR A 164 4.60 -14.87 9.90
CA TYR A 164 5.84 -15.51 10.38
C TYR A 164 6.14 -15.03 11.81
N ASP A 165 7.08 -15.68 12.49
CA ASP A 165 7.72 -15.05 13.65
C ASP A 165 8.72 -13.96 13.22
N GLU A 166 9.25 -13.20 14.18
CA GLU A 166 10.22 -12.12 13.95
C GLU A 166 11.54 -12.57 13.29
N ASN A 167 11.83 -13.86 13.25
CA ASN A 167 12.98 -14.48 12.59
C ASN A 167 12.63 -15.14 11.26
N GLY A 168 11.41 -14.93 10.76
CA GLY A 168 10.94 -15.47 9.49
C GLY A 168 10.59 -16.96 9.53
N LYS A 169 10.40 -17.54 10.72
CA LYS A 169 10.05 -18.97 10.89
C LYS A 169 8.55 -19.16 11.06
N GLY A 170 8.10 -20.41 10.87
CA GLY A 170 6.71 -20.78 11.11
C GLY A 170 5.73 -20.14 10.13
N GLY A 171 6.18 -19.86 8.91
CA GLY A 171 5.37 -19.23 7.87
C GLY A 171 4.10 -20.00 7.58
N ARG A 172 2.95 -19.30 7.58
CA ARG A 172 1.65 -19.85 7.22
C ARG A 172 0.76 -18.79 6.57
N LEU A 173 -0.21 -19.27 5.81
CA LEU A 173 -1.27 -18.41 5.28
C LEU A 173 -2.02 -17.75 6.44
N PHE A 174 -2.19 -16.43 6.37
CA PHE A 174 -2.97 -15.64 7.32
C PHE A 174 -4.33 -15.26 6.74
N ALA A 175 -4.35 -14.71 5.51
CA ALA A 175 -5.57 -14.33 4.81
C ALA A 175 -5.39 -14.51 3.31
N GLU A 176 -6.48 -14.73 2.58
CA GLU A 176 -6.49 -14.94 1.12
C GLU A 176 -7.55 -14.10 0.42
N GLY A 177 -7.55 -14.12 -0.92
CA GLY A 177 -8.50 -13.34 -1.72
C GLY A 177 -8.18 -11.84 -1.76
N ILE A 178 -6.92 -11.48 -1.54
CA ILE A 178 -6.38 -10.12 -1.50
C ILE A 178 -5.57 -9.90 -2.78
N ARG A 179 -6.21 -9.42 -3.87
CA ARG A 179 -5.60 -9.34 -5.20
C ARG A 179 -4.23 -8.70 -5.21
N ASN A 180 -4.13 -7.49 -4.73
CA ASN A 180 -2.90 -6.72 -4.58
C ASN A 180 -2.99 -5.90 -3.31
N GLY A 181 -2.48 -6.46 -2.21
CA GLY A 181 -2.33 -5.76 -0.95
C GLY A 181 -1.10 -4.87 -1.02
N GLU A 182 -1.25 -3.58 -0.74
CA GLU A 182 -0.14 -2.65 -0.86
C GLU A 182 0.21 -2.01 0.49
N GLY A 183 -0.67 -1.23 1.09
CA GLY A 183 -0.46 -0.72 2.43
C GLY A 183 -0.76 -1.79 3.47
N VAL A 184 0.24 -2.25 4.20
CA VAL A 184 0.11 -3.28 5.24
C VAL A 184 0.56 -2.68 6.56
N LYS A 185 -0.36 -2.50 7.52
CA LYS A 185 -0.06 -1.90 8.84
C LYS A 185 -0.93 -2.49 9.93
N VAL A 186 -0.38 -2.57 11.12
CA VAL A 186 -1.13 -2.94 12.32
C VAL A 186 -1.65 -1.68 13.02
N PHE A 187 -2.92 -1.67 13.40
CA PHE A 187 -3.52 -0.54 14.12
C PHE A 187 -2.84 -0.36 15.49
N PRO A 188 -2.43 0.86 15.85
CA PRO A 188 -1.67 1.13 17.07
C PRO A 188 -2.34 0.58 18.34
N GLY A 189 -1.57 -0.14 19.16
CA GLY A 189 -2.02 -0.72 20.42
C GLY A 189 -2.92 -1.97 20.27
N SER A 190 -2.97 -2.55 19.09
CA SER A 190 -3.78 -3.76 18.82
C SER A 190 -3.03 -4.74 17.91
N ASN A 191 -3.63 -5.93 17.67
CA ASN A 191 -3.20 -6.88 16.64
C ASN A 191 -4.07 -6.82 15.37
N GLN A 192 -4.81 -5.73 15.16
CA GLN A 192 -5.66 -5.56 13.98
C GLN A 192 -4.79 -5.19 12.77
N LEU A 193 -4.66 -6.14 11.85
CA LEU A 193 -3.94 -5.91 10.59
C LEU A 193 -4.87 -5.25 9.58
N TRP A 194 -4.41 -4.14 9.02
CA TRP A 194 -5.11 -3.39 7.99
C TRP A 194 -4.33 -3.44 6.67
N VAL A 195 -5.06 -3.57 5.57
CA VAL A 195 -4.48 -3.68 4.23
C VAL A 195 -5.30 -2.84 3.24
N THR A 196 -4.62 -2.03 2.43
CA THR A 196 -5.20 -1.43 1.23
C THR A 196 -5.17 -2.44 0.09
N ILE A 197 -6.25 -2.56 -0.67
CA ILE A 197 -6.34 -3.52 -1.79
C ILE A 197 -6.66 -2.76 -3.07
N ASN A 198 -5.90 -3.06 -4.12
CA ASN A 198 -6.30 -2.67 -5.47
C ASN A 198 -7.23 -3.72 -6.05
N GLY A 199 -8.44 -3.30 -6.42
CA GLY A 199 -9.45 -4.11 -7.09
C GLY A 199 -9.00 -4.61 -8.46
N ARG A 200 -9.78 -5.52 -9.08
CA ARG A 200 -9.50 -5.98 -10.44
C ARG A 200 -9.80 -4.89 -11.48
N ASP A 201 -9.13 -4.97 -12.61
CA ASP A 201 -9.42 -4.13 -13.78
C ASP A 201 -10.47 -4.82 -14.67
N ASP A 202 -11.15 -4.06 -15.54
CA ASP A 202 -12.10 -4.56 -16.54
C ASP A 202 -13.19 -5.50 -15.96
N MET A 203 -13.82 -5.09 -14.86
CA MET A 203 -14.86 -5.92 -14.22
C MET A 203 -16.10 -6.02 -15.12
N PRO A 204 -16.57 -7.26 -15.45
CA PRO A 204 -17.86 -7.41 -16.13
C PRO A 204 -19.03 -6.97 -15.23
N ASP A 205 -20.03 -6.38 -15.84
CA ASP A 205 -21.30 -6.08 -15.18
C ASP A 205 -22.06 -7.37 -14.76
N PRO A 206 -23.17 -7.26 -14.03
CA PRO A 206 -23.98 -8.42 -13.64
C PRO A 206 -24.52 -9.25 -14.81
N GLN A 207 -24.54 -8.70 -16.03
CA GLN A 207 -24.92 -9.40 -17.26
C GLN A 207 -23.73 -10.09 -17.93
N GLY A 208 -22.51 -9.84 -17.46
CA GLY A 208 -21.29 -10.45 -17.95
C GLY A 208 -20.61 -9.70 -19.09
N SER A 209 -20.95 -8.43 -19.29
CA SER A 209 -20.35 -7.56 -20.31
C SER A 209 -19.42 -6.55 -19.67
N VAL A 210 -18.22 -6.35 -20.25
CA VAL A 210 -17.30 -5.28 -19.86
C VAL A 210 -17.79 -3.99 -20.52
N ARG A 211 -18.30 -3.05 -19.72
CA ARG A 211 -18.79 -1.75 -20.18
C ARG A 211 -18.11 -0.64 -19.41
N THR A 212 -17.67 0.39 -20.12
CA THR A 212 -16.93 1.52 -19.55
C THR A 212 -17.64 2.14 -18.35
N GLU A 213 -18.96 2.37 -18.46
CA GLU A 213 -19.74 2.99 -17.38
C GLU A 213 -19.78 2.15 -16.11
N TYR A 214 -19.72 0.81 -16.24
CA TYR A 214 -19.65 -0.09 -15.10
C TYR A 214 -18.23 -0.18 -14.54
N VAL A 215 -17.23 -0.32 -15.40
CA VAL A 215 -15.82 -0.37 -15.03
C VAL A 215 -15.40 0.92 -14.32
N ASP A 216 -15.88 2.08 -14.78
CA ASP A 216 -15.54 3.37 -14.15
C ASP A 216 -15.86 3.42 -12.65
N ASP A 217 -16.84 2.64 -12.18
CA ASP A 217 -17.27 2.65 -10.77
C ASP A 217 -17.06 1.32 -10.03
N HIS A 218 -16.64 0.23 -10.74
CA HIS A 218 -16.49 -1.12 -10.15
C HIS A 218 -15.23 -1.87 -10.60
N PRO A 219 -14.64 -2.66 -9.65
CA PRO A 219 -14.86 -2.59 -8.21
C PRO A 219 -14.12 -1.41 -7.60
N PRO A 220 -14.44 -0.99 -6.36
CA PRO A 220 -13.64 -0.02 -5.67
C PRO A 220 -12.32 -0.64 -5.23
N ASP A 221 -11.26 0.16 -5.13
CA ASP A 221 -10.14 -0.13 -4.25
C ASP A 221 -10.61 0.01 -2.80
N THR A 222 -10.06 -0.75 -1.89
CA THR A 222 -10.64 -0.90 -0.55
C THR A 222 -9.61 -0.92 0.55
N LEU A 223 -10.09 -0.62 1.75
CA LEU A 223 -9.40 -0.85 3.02
C LEU A 223 -10.08 -2.03 3.73
N ILE A 224 -9.29 -3.04 4.12
CA ILE A 224 -9.76 -4.21 4.85
C ILE A 224 -9.06 -4.34 6.20
N GLN A 225 -9.76 -4.94 7.16
CA GLN A 225 -9.15 -5.53 8.34
C GLN A 225 -8.88 -7.00 8.04
N ALA A 226 -7.63 -7.35 7.75
CA ALA A 226 -7.26 -8.73 7.48
C ALA A 226 -7.30 -9.56 8.78
N ARG A 227 -7.96 -10.73 8.74
CA ARG A 227 -8.15 -11.64 9.87
C ARG A 227 -7.52 -12.98 9.59
N ASP A 228 -7.12 -13.68 10.64
CA ASP A 228 -6.59 -15.03 10.53
C ASP A 228 -7.65 -15.99 9.97
N GLY A 229 -7.31 -16.66 8.86
CA GLY A 229 -8.25 -17.52 8.10
C GLY A 229 -9.25 -16.75 7.23
N GLY A 230 -9.15 -15.41 7.14
CA GLY A 230 -10.06 -14.59 6.34
C GLY A 230 -9.92 -14.78 4.84
N ASN A 231 -11.04 -14.65 4.11
CA ASN A 231 -11.08 -14.68 2.66
C ASN A 231 -11.84 -13.46 2.12
N TYR A 232 -11.13 -12.63 1.31
CA TYR A 232 -11.60 -11.34 0.81
C TYR A 232 -12.06 -11.36 -0.65
N GLY A 233 -12.38 -12.55 -1.18
CA GLY A 233 -13.21 -12.77 -2.35
C GLY A 233 -12.49 -12.92 -3.68
N TRP A 234 -11.36 -12.23 -3.92
CA TRP A 234 -10.68 -12.31 -5.20
C TRP A 234 -10.23 -13.75 -5.54
N PRO A 235 -10.34 -14.22 -6.77
CA PRO A 235 -10.84 -13.54 -7.99
C PRO A 235 -12.35 -13.73 -8.23
N PHE A 236 -13.06 -14.45 -7.37
CA PHE A 236 -14.41 -14.95 -7.60
C PHE A 236 -15.53 -13.98 -7.20
N CYS A 237 -15.24 -13.12 -6.22
CA CYS A 237 -16.20 -12.20 -5.61
C CYS A 237 -15.56 -10.83 -5.47
N GLN A 238 -16.31 -9.77 -5.82
CA GLN A 238 -15.84 -8.40 -5.76
C GLN A 238 -16.70 -7.58 -4.79
N ALA A 239 -16.08 -6.66 -4.04
CA ALA A 239 -16.83 -5.76 -3.17
C ALA A 239 -17.74 -4.84 -4.00
N ASP A 240 -18.98 -4.65 -3.53
CA ASP A 240 -20.01 -3.88 -4.19
C ASP A 240 -20.28 -2.57 -3.42
N PRO A 241 -19.98 -1.40 -4.00
CA PRO A 241 -20.20 -0.11 -3.37
C PRO A 241 -21.60 0.49 -3.60
N ASP A 242 -22.46 -0.14 -4.40
CA ASP A 242 -23.71 0.46 -4.90
C ASP A 242 -24.70 0.85 -3.79
N HIS A 243 -24.70 0.12 -2.69
CA HIS A 243 -25.62 0.36 -1.58
C HIS A 243 -24.96 0.87 -0.31
N THR A 244 -23.68 0.59 -0.13
CA THR A 244 -22.88 1.02 1.02
C THR A 244 -21.40 0.98 0.69
N THR A 245 -20.68 1.95 1.21
CA THR A 245 -19.23 2.06 1.10
C THR A 245 -18.49 1.47 2.31
N ARG A 246 -19.25 1.00 3.32
CA ARG A 246 -18.72 0.35 4.53
C ARG A 246 -19.27 -1.07 4.66
N ASN A 247 -18.37 -2.00 5.05
CA ASN A 247 -18.73 -3.41 5.20
C ASN A 247 -19.53 -3.93 4.01
N MET A 248 -19.00 -3.60 2.83
CA MET A 248 -19.68 -3.81 1.55
C MET A 248 -20.08 -5.27 1.35
N PRO A 249 -21.24 -5.53 0.77
CA PRO A 249 -21.58 -6.85 0.26
C PRO A 249 -20.65 -7.23 -0.89
N PHE A 250 -20.80 -8.46 -1.38
CA PHE A 250 -20.07 -8.92 -2.55
C PHE A 250 -21.01 -9.25 -3.69
N VAL A 251 -20.57 -8.93 -4.89
CA VAL A 251 -21.16 -9.44 -6.14
C VAL A 251 -20.28 -10.52 -6.73
N ARG A 252 -20.89 -11.43 -7.48
CA ARG A 252 -20.16 -12.45 -8.23
C ARG A 252 -19.39 -11.83 -9.38
N ASP A 253 -18.14 -12.23 -9.50
CA ASP A 253 -17.41 -11.96 -10.72
C ASP A 253 -17.97 -12.81 -11.87
N MET A 254 -18.56 -12.18 -12.87
CA MET A 254 -19.27 -12.87 -13.96
C MET A 254 -18.31 -13.53 -14.97
N GLN A 255 -17.03 -13.27 -14.88
CA GLN A 255 -16.00 -13.98 -15.62
C GLN A 255 -15.48 -15.21 -14.84
N MET A 256 -15.26 -15.07 -13.53
CA MET A 256 -14.57 -16.06 -12.70
C MET A 256 -15.53 -16.98 -11.90
N ASN A 257 -16.76 -16.53 -11.66
CA ASN A 257 -17.74 -17.23 -10.82
C ASN A 257 -19.17 -17.18 -11.40
N ARG A 258 -19.29 -17.26 -12.73
CA ARG A 258 -20.60 -17.18 -13.43
C ARG A 258 -21.56 -18.29 -12.96
N ASP A 259 -21.04 -19.49 -12.70
CA ASP A 259 -21.82 -20.65 -12.26
C ASP A 259 -22.19 -20.62 -10.77
N GLY A 260 -21.72 -19.64 -10.03
CA GLY A 260 -22.03 -19.44 -8.61
C GLY A 260 -21.44 -20.53 -7.67
N LYS A 261 -20.43 -21.27 -8.11
CA LYS A 261 -19.80 -22.31 -7.26
C LYS A 261 -19.13 -21.76 -6.01
N VAL A 262 -18.64 -20.51 -6.09
CA VAL A 262 -18.10 -19.81 -4.93
C VAL A 262 -19.21 -18.91 -4.35
N ASP A 263 -19.56 -19.18 -3.09
CA ASP A 263 -20.59 -18.44 -2.37
C ASP A 263 -19.99 -17.12 -1.82
N CYS A 264 -20.29 -16.01 -2.47
CA CYS A 264 -19.79 -14.69 -2.09
C CYS A 264 -20.33 -14.16 -0.75
N ALA A 265 -21.42 -14.73 -0.23
CA ALA A 265 -21.92 -14.36 1.08
C ALA A 265 -21.02 -14.85 2.25
N LYS A 266 -20.10 -15.78 1.96
CA LYS A 266 -19.13 -16.30 2.95
C LYS A 266 -17.84 -15.52 3.02
N MET A 267 -17.65 -14.52 2.17
CA MET A 267 -16.43 -13.70 2.15
C MET A 267 -16.42 -12.70 3.31
N ASP A 268 -15.23 -12.44 3.84
CA ASP A 268 -15.01 -11.38 4.83
C ASP A 268 -15.14 -10.01 4.19
N LYS A 269 -15.98 -9.16 4.79
CA LYS A 269 -16.35 -7.88 4.20
C LYS A 269 -15.19 -6.89 4.12
N HIS A 270 -15.15 -6.12 3.04
CA HIS A 270 -14.25 -4.98 2.93
C HIS A 270 -14.80 -3.81 3.77
N ALA A 271 -13.96 -3.27 4.65
CA ALA A 271 -14.39 -2.34 5.68
C ALA A 271 -14.79 -0.97 5.11
N LEU A 272 -14.07 -0.47 4.09
CA LEU A 272 -14.31 0.84 3.49
C LEU A 272 -13.89 0.85 2.01
N ALA A 273 -14.73 1.44 1.15
CA ALA A 273 -14.36 1.81 -0.21
C ALA A 273 -13.46 3.05 -0.19
N LEU A 274 -12.38 3.01 -0.96
CA LEU A 274 -11.45 4.13 -1.15
C LEU A 274 -11.71 4.89 -2.45
N GLY A 275 -12.53 4.33 -3.30
CA GLY A 275 -12.88 4.81 -4.64
C GLY A 275 -12.49 3.81 -5.72
N PRO A 276 -13.15 3.84 -6.90
CA PRO A 276 -12.85 2.90 -7.96
C PRO A 276 -11.50 3.23 -8.61
N HIS A 277 -10.66 2.20 -8.78
CA HIS A 277 -9.40 2.24 -9.52
C HIS A 277 -8.43 3.37 -9.08
N VAL A 278 -8.47 3.78 -7.81
CA VAL A 278 -7.63 4.88 -7.31
C VAL A 278 -6.18 4.49 -7.10
N ALA A 279 -5.84 3.21 -7.25
CA ALA A 279 -4.54 2.62 -6.94
C ALA A 279 -4.10 2.98 -5.50
N ALA A 280 -4.89 2.49 -4.53
CA ALA A 280 -4.61 2.69 -3.11
C ALA A 280 -3.34 1.93 -2.72
N LEU A 281 -2.30 2.64 -2.30
CA LEU A 281 -0.97 2.09 -1.99
C LEU A 281 -0.64 2.26 -0.51
N GLY A 282 0.29 3.16 -0.15
CA GLY A 282 0.79 3.33 1.20
C GLY A 282 -0.30 3.51 2.26
N LEU A 283 -0.06 2.97 3.43
CA LEU A 283 -0.94 3.07 4.60
C LEU A 283 -0.08 3.38 5.83
N GLU A 284 -0.42 4.43 6.57
CA GLU A 284 0.23 4.74 7.85
C GLU A 284 -0.79 5.22 8.87
N PHE A 285 -0.72 4.73 10.11
CA PHE A 285 -1.55 5.21 11.21
C PHE A 285 -0.84 6.31 11.98
N VAL A 286 -1.46 7.48 12.07
CA VAL A 286 -0.90 8.63 12.78
C VAL A 286 -1.92 9.24 13.75
N PRO A 287 -1.47 9.96 14.80
CA PRO A 287 -2.37 10.79 15.59
C PRO A 287 -3.03 11.85 14.70
N GLY A 288 -4.34 12.01 14.79
CA GLY A 288 -5.07 13.04 14.00
C GLY A 288 -4.52 14.44 14.21
N SER A 289 -4.00 14.74 15.41
CA SER A 289 -3.35 16.03 15.71
C SER A 289 -2.18 16.36 14.77
N ALA A 290 -1.53 15.35 14.15
CA ALA A 290 -0.47 15.57 13.16
C ALA A 290 -0.99 16.27 11.90
N ILE A 291 -2.26 16.09 11.57
CA ILE A 291 -2.93 16.69 10.39
C ILE A 291 -4.06 17.65 10.77
N GLY A 292 -4.14 18.07 12.03
CA GLY A 292 -5.18 19.01 12.51
C GLY A 292 -6.53 18.40 12.86
N VAL A 293 -6.66 17.09 12.93
CA VAL A 293 -7.87 16.35 13.34
C VAL A 293 -7.77 15.99 14.82
N GLN A 294 -8.70 16.48 15.65
CA GLN A 294 -8.64 16.28 17.10
C GLN A 294 -9.09 14.88 17.54
N GLY A 295 -8.41 14.33 18.56
CA GLY A 295 -8.86 13.22 19.39
C GLY A 295 -9.03 11.86 18.70
N LYS A 296 -8.43 11.65 17.51
CA LYS A 296 -8.57 10.40 16.72
C LYS A 296 -7.23 9.90 16.22
N THR A 297 -7.12 8.58 16.04
CA THR A 297 -6.13 8.00 15.12
C THR A 297 -6.68 8.10 13.70
N VAL A 298 -5.84 8.43 12.74
CA VAL A 298 -6.20 8.45 11.33
C VAL A 298 -5.27 7.55 10.53
N ALA A 299 -5.80 6.90 9.50
CA ALA A 299 -5.01 6.25 8.48
C ALA A 299 -4.72 7.25 7.37
N LEU A 300 -3.44 7.47 7.03
CA LEU A 300 -3.02 8.17 5.81
C LEU A 300 -2.90 7.14 4.69
N ILE A 301 -3.45 7.43 3.52
CA ILE A 301 -3.45 6.51 2.38
C ILE A 301 -3.06 7.27 1.12
N GLY A 302 -2.04 6.73 0.41
CA GLY A 302 -1.66 7.21 -0.91
C GLY A 302 -2.60 6.64 -1.97
N LEU A 303 -3.32 7.49 -2.68
CA LEU A 303 -4.11 7.12 -3.85
C LEU A 303 -3.31 7.54 -5.10
N ARG A 304 -2.52 6.58 -5.62
CA ARG A 304 -1.56 6.83 -6.71
C ARG A 304 -2.24 7.25 -8.02
N GLY A 305 -3.51 6.87 -8.18
CA GLY A 305 -4.36 7.31 -9.28
C GLY A 305 -4.57 6.27 -10.39
N SER A 306 -5.74 6.36 -10.97
CA SER A 306 -6.26 5.42 -11.96
C SER A 306 -5.49 5.43 -13.28
N TRP A 307 -5.51 4.32 -13.97
CA TRP A 307 -5.20 4.20 -15.40
C TRP A 307 -6.39 3.60 -16.18
N ASP A 308 -7.30 2.94 -15.49
CA ASP A 308 -8.42 2.13 -15.98
C ASP A 308 -9.77 2.85 -15.79
N ARG A 309 -9.82 4.16 -16.06
CA ARG A 309 -11.06 4.94 -16.00
C ARG A 309 -11.13 5.96 -17.13
N SER A 310 -12.34 6.23 -17.61
CA SER A 310 -12.62 7.27 -18.59
C SER A 310 -12.24 8.67 -18.06
N ARG A 311 -12.53 8.95 -16.78
CA ARG A 311 -11.99 10.10 -16.02
C ARG A 311 -11.08 9.62 -14.92
N LYS A 312 -9.87 10.17 -14.88
CA LYS A 312 -8.88 9.85 -13.82
C LYS A 312 -9.42 10.15 -12.42
N SER A 313 -9.07 9.28 -11.47
CA SER A 313 -9.41 9.41 -10.06
C SER A 313 -8.19 9.08 -9.18
N GLY A 314 -8.21 9.45 -7.90
CA GLY A 314 -7.05 9.32 -7.02
C GLY A 314 -6.09 10.50 -7.20
N TYR A 315 -4.78 10.24 -7.36
CA TYR A 315 -3.72 11.25 -7.48
C TYR A 315 -3.67 12.21 -6.28
N LYS A 316 -3.82 11.67 -5.07
CA LYS A 316 -3.90 12.44 -3.83
C LYS A 316 -3.52 11.62 -2.62
N ILE A 317 -3.25 12.27 -1.51
CA ILE A 317 -3.21 11.64 -0.19
C ILE A 317 -4.56 11.90 0.48
N VAL A 318 -5.13 10.84 1.02
CA VAL A 318 -6.36 10.91 1.81
C VAL A 318 -6.11 10.48 3.24
N TYR A 319 -7.05 10.79 4.13
CA TYR A 319 -7.08 10.24 5.47
C TYR A 319 -8.45 9.63 5.81
N VAL A 320 -8.40 8.59 6.63
CA VAL A 320 -9.58 7.89 7.16
C VAL A 320 -9.53 7.97 8.69
N PRO A 321 -10.48 8.66 9.36
CA PRO A 321 -10.57 8.64 10.81
C PRO A 321 -10.96 7.26 11.34
N PHE A 322 -10.33 6.85 12.44
CA PHE A 322 -10.61 5.60 13.13
C PHE A 322 -11.21 5.85 14.53
N GLY A 323 -12.14 5.00 14.94
CA GLY A 323 -12.67 4.96 16.29
C GLY A 323 -11.70 4.30 17.28
N ALA A 324 -12.04 4.36 18.57
CA ALA A 324 -11.28 3.69 19.63
C ALA A 324 -11.33 2.16 19.52
N ASP A 325 -12.33 1.62 18.81
CA ASP A 325 -12.47 0.21 18.46
C ASP A 325 -11.53 -0.25 17.34
N GLY A 326 -10.76 0.68 16.78
CA GLY A 326 -9.87 0.42 15.65
C GLY A 326 -10.62 0.21 14.32
N GLN A 327 -11.84 0.75 14.18
CA GLN A 327 -12.62 0.68 12.93
C GLN A 327 -12.72 2.05 12.26
N PRO A 328 -12.87 2.12 10.93
CA PRO A 328 -13.14 3.38 10.25
C PRO A 328 -14.38 4.07 10.82
N ALA A 329 -14.27 5.34 11.17
CA ALA A 329 -15.34 6.16 11.74
C ALA A 329 -16.00 7.07 10.69
N THR A 330 -15.99 6.65 9.42
CA THR A 330 -16.50 7.41 8.28
C THR A 330 -16.97 6.48 7.17
N ASP A 331 -17.80 6.97 6.27
CA ASP A 331 -18.28 6.24 5.10
C ASP A 331 -17.44 6.51 3.85
N LYS A 332 -16.47 7.42 3.92
CA LYS A 332 -15.59 7.76 2.81
C LYS A 332 -14.25 8.33 3.33
N PRO A 333 -13.17 8.21 2.54
CA PRO A 333 -11.93 8.93 2.85
C PRO A 333 -12.10 10.44 2.67
N TYR A 334 -11.28 11.21 3.37
CA TYR A 334 -11.20 12.67 3.25
C TYR A 334 -9.89 13.08 2.58
N ASP A 335 -9.93 14.10 1.73
CA ASP A 335 -8.75 14.64 1.08
C ASP A 335 -7.81 15.30 2.10
N LEU A 336 -6.52 14.98 2.03
CA LEU A 336 -5.47 15.61 2.82
C LEU A 336 -4.56 16.49 1.94
N VAL A 337 -4.00 15.91 0.88
CA VAL A 337 -3.16 16.64 -0.08
C VAL A 337 -3.63 16.33 -1.49
N THR A 338 -3.96 17.35 -2.26
CA THR A 338 -4.44 17.26 -3.64
C THR A 338 -3.65 18.15 -4.57
N GLY A 339 -3.89 18.07 -5.88
CA GLY A 339 -3.29 18.96 -6.89
C GLY A 339 -2.29 18.28 -7.82
N TRP A 340 -2.02 16.97 -7.68
CA TRP A 340 -1.24 16.21 -8.67
C TRP A 340 -1.99 15.98 -9.99
N LEU A 341 -3.32 16.00 -9.94
CA LEU A 341 -4.21 15.90 -11.10
C LEU A 341 -4.94 17.23 -11.31
N SER A 342 -4.95 17.72 -12.55
CA SER A 342 -5.85 18.79 -12.96
C SER A 342 -7.21 18.21 -13.32
N GLU A 343 -8.25 18.56 -12.57
CA GLU A 343 -9.62 18.07 -12.80
C GLU A 343 -10.16 18.49 -14.17
N ASP A 344 -9.80 19.68 -14.64
CA ASP A 344 -10.28 20.22 -15.91
C ASP A 344 -9.63 19.53 -17.11
N THR A 345 -8.30 19.41 -17.09
CA THR A 345 -7.55 18.89 -18.24
C THR A 345 -7.26 17.39 -18.14
N GLN A 346 -7.52 16.77 -17.00
CA GLN A 346 -7.18 15.37 -16.70
C GLN A 346 -5.68 15.05 -16.88
N ASN A 347 -4.82 16.07 -16.75
CA ASN A 347 -3.36 15.92 -16.78
C ASN A 347 -2.83 15.73 -15.36
N ALA A 348 -2.14 14.61 -15.12
CA ALA A 348 -1.44 14.35 -13.88
C ALA A 348 0.05 14.61 -14.06
N TRP A 349 0.66 15.34 -13.12
CA TRP A 349 2.09 15.63 -13.14
C TRP A 349 2.89 14.81 -12.12
N GLY A 350 2.22 14.15 -11.21
CA GLY A 350 2.80 13.28 -10.20
C GLY A 350 1.80 12.22 -9.77
N ARG A 351 2.29 11.23 -9.02
CA ARG A 351 1.51 10.11 -8.50
C ARG A 351 1.99 9.78 -7.08
N PRO A 352 1.32 10.31 -6.03
CA PRO A 352 1.71 10.07 -4.64
C PRO A 352 1.53 8.59 -4.27
N VAL A 353 2.48 8.05 -3.53
CA VAL A 353 2.54 6.61 -3.19
C VAL A 353 2.31 6.38 -1.72
N ASP A 354 3.11 6.99 -0.86
CA ASP A 354 3.13 6.73 0.57
C ASP A 354 3.23 8.03 1.37
N ALA A 355 2.76 8.01 2.61
CA ALA A 355 2.81 9.15 3.50
C ALA A 355 3.13 8.69 4.93
N VAL A 356 4.20 9.20 5.53
CA VAL A 356 4.66 8.82 6.87
C VAL A 356 4.85 10.02 7.78
N LEU A 357 4.65 9.82 9.09
CA LEU A 357 4.86 10.85 10.11
C LEU A 357 6.34 10.91 10.51
N GLY A 358 6.97 12.06 10.28
CA GLY A 358 8.30 12.37 10.78
C GLY A 358 8.31 12.67 12.28
N LYS A 359 9.46 12.53 12.91
CA LYS A 359 9.66 12.84 14.34
C LYS A 359 9.48 14.32 14.68
N ASP A 360 9.66 15.19 13.71
CA ASP A 360 9.41 16.63 13.81
C ASP A 360 7.92 17.01 13.68
N GLY A 361 7.04 16.01 13.51
CA GLY A 361 5.62 16.22 13.29
C GLY A 361 5.22 16.52 11.85
N SER A 362 6.17 16.56 10.91
CA SER A 362 5.89 16.69 9.48
C SER A 362 5.36 15.38 8.89
N ILE A 363 4.60 15.48 7.79
CA ILE A 363 4.23 14.33 6.97
C ILE A 363 5.11 14.33 5.72
N PHE A 364 5.89 13.27 5.52
CA PHE A 364 6.65 13.05 4.30
C PHE A 364 5.81 12.23 3.32
N ILE A 365 5.83 12.64 2.05
CA ILE A 365 4.99 12.05 0.99
C ILE A 365 5.90 11.72 -0.20
N SER A 366 5.93 10.46 -0.63
CA SER A 366 6.64 10.06 -1.83
C SER A 366 5.76 10.17 -3.08
N ASP A 367 6.38 10.51 -4.20
CA ASP A 367 5.77 10.58 -5.52
C ASP A 367 6.73 9.95 -6.54
N ASP A 368 6.37 8.78 -7.06
CA ASP A 368 7.24 7.98 -7.91
C ASP A 368 7.34 8.51 -9.35
N THR A 369 6.37 9.30 -9.79
CA THR A 369 6.32 9.86 -11.15
C THR A 369 7.08 11.16 -11.25
N SER A 370 6.88 12.08 -10.30
CA SER A 370 7.65 13.33 -10.26
C SER A 370 9.07 13.15 -9.71
N GLY A 371 9.37 12.00 -9.11
CA GLY A 371 10.64 11.73 -8.46
C GLY A 371 10.91 12.67 -7.28
N THR A 372 9.89 12.92 -6.48
CA THR A 372 9.97 13.89 -5.38
C THR A 372 9.45 13.28 -4.10
N VAL A 373 10.14 13.54 -3.01
CA VAL A 373 9.58 13.44 -1.66
C VAL A 373 9.17 14.83 -1.22
N PHE A 374 7.92 14.99 -0.85
CA PHE A 374 7.37 16.22 -0.29
C PHE A 374 7.37 16.17 1.23
N ARG A 375 7.38 17.35 1.86
CA ARG A 375 7.21 17.53 3.30
C ARG A 375 6.06 18.49 3.57
N MET A 376 5.01 18.02 4.22
CA MET A 376 3.92 18.84 4.74
C MET A 376 4.16 19.09 6.22
N TYR A 377 4.07 20.36 6.65
CA TYR A 377 4.36 20.78 8.03
C TYR A 377 3.42 21.90 8.49
N LYS A 378 3.25 22.07 9.80
CA LYS A 378 2.51 23.21 10.38
C LYS A 378 3.29 24.50 10.20
N LYS A 379 2.58 25.57 9.81
CA LYS A 379 3.13 26.94 9.75
C LYS A 379 3.36 27.53 11.13
#